data_6f750b958d30166cd699fac9710364e0
#
_entry.id   6f750b958d30166cd699fac9710364e0
#
_cell.length_a   1.000
_cell.length_b   1.000
_cell.length_c   1.000
_cell.angle_alpha   90.00
_cell.angle_beta   90.00
_cell.angle_gamma   90.00
#
_symmetry.space_group_name_H-M   'P 1'
#
loop_
_entity.id
_entity.type
_entity.pdbx_description
1 polymer ?
#
loop_
_entity_poly.entity_id
_entity_poly.type
_entity_poly.pdbx_seq_one_letter_code
_entity_poly.pdbx_strand_id
1 'polypeptide(L)'
;MPLAEAMLKREELMGMFESAGAIRHGHFELSSGLHSGMYVQCALVLQYPRFAEKLGQSLAALFGDLELDAVVSPAMGGLIIGQQVARALPEGKSLGDGPVGAGVPAIFVERDATGAMSMRRGFSLRAAQRVLVVEDVWTTGGSTREAMRVVEDAGGQVVAAGALIDRSGGAIKLGVTAKALLDLVIPSYPPKDCPLCAEGSAVVKPGSRFVRGAESSGSANARTSVGR
;
A
#
# COMPACT_ATOMS: atom_id res chain seq x y z
N MET A 1 -9.73 -8.80 20.54
CA MET A 1 -9.80 -9.97 19.62
C MET A 1 -8.39 -10.48 19.42
N PRO A 2 -8.10 -11.77 19.59
CA PRO A 2 -6.77 -12.31 19.31
C PRO A 2 -6.38 -12.03 17.85
N LEU A 3 -5.13 -11.67 17.57
CA LEU A 3 -4.64 -11.36 16.22
C LEU A 3 -4.89 -12.50 15.22
N ALA A 4 -4.84 -13.75 15.68
CA ALA A 4 -5.09 -14.91 14.81
C ALA A 4 -6.51 -14.97 14.24
N GLU A 5 -7.52 -14.45 14.97
CA GLU A 5 -8.92 -14.38 14.50
C GLU A 5 -9.15 -13.19 13.54
N ALA A 6 -8.18 -12.30 13.38
CA ALA A 6 -8.30 -11.13 12.53
C ALA A 6 -7.88 -11.38 11.07
N MET A 7 -7.36 -12.58 10.76
CA MET A 7 -6.93 -12.92 9.40
C MET A 7 -8.14 -13.07 8.47
N LEU A 8 -8.23 -12.16 7.49
CA LEU A 8 -9.23 -12.23 6.43
C LEU A 8 -8.84 -13.30 5.39
N LYS A 9 -9.85 -13.97 4.84
CA LYS A 9 -9.67 -14.88 3.71
C LYS A 9 -9.38 -14.08 2.43
N ARG A 10 -8.76 -14.75 1.46
CA ARG A 10 -8.43 -14.13 0.16
C ARG A 10 -9.64 -13.51 -0.53
N GLU A 11 -10.79 -14.20 -0.49
CA GLU A 11 -12.04 -13.74 -1.11
C GLU A 11 -12.56 -12.46 -0.45
N GLU A 12 -12.45 -12.36 0.87
CA GLU A 12 -12.86 -11.16 1.62
C GLU A 12 -11.94 -9.97 1.31
N LEU A 13 -10.62 -10.22 1.27
CA LEU A 13 -9.63 -9.22 0.87
C LEU A 13 -9.93 -8.70 -0.54
N MET A 14 -10.07 -9.60 -1.53
CA MET A 14 -10.39 -9.23 -2.90
C MET A 14 -11.67 -8.43 -2.99
N GLY A 15 -12.75 -8.87 -2.32
CA GLY A 15 -14.02 -8.15 -2.28
C GLY A 15 -13.91 -6.73 -1.72
N MET A 16 -13.06 -6.50 -0.71
CA MET A 16 -12.80 -5.15 -0.19
C MET A 16 -12.09 -4.27 -1.22
N PHE A 17 -11.06 -4.78 -1.91
CA PHE A 17 -10.33 -4.03 -2.93
C PHE A 17 -11.22 -3.72 -4.15
N GLU A 18 -12.01 -4.67 -4.61
CA GLU A 18 -12.90 -4.51 -5.76
C GLU A 18 -14.05 -3.54 -5.46
N SER A 19 -14.72 -3.70 -4.31
CA SER A 19 -15.82 -2.81 -3.90
C SER A 19 -15.37 -1.36 -3.69
N ALA A 20 -14.13 -1.14 -3.31
CA ALA A 20 -13.52 0.18 -3.19
C ALA A 20 -13.00 0.74 -4.54
N GLY A 21 -13.06 -0.02 -5.63
CA GLY A 21 -12.45 0.34 -6.91
C GLY A 21 -10.92 0.38 -6.87
N ALA A 22 -10.31 -0.25 -5.86
CA ALA A 22 -8.86 -0.30 -5.68
C ALA A 22 -8.18 -1.28 -6.62
N ILE A 23 -8.90 -2.30 -7.10
CA ILE A 23 -8.52 -3.16 -8.21
C ILE A 23 -9.42 -2.82 -9.40
N ARG A 24 -8.81 -2.54 -10.54
CA ARG A 24 -9.52 -2.19 -11.77
C ARG A 24 -9.02 -3.06 -12.92
N HIS A 25 -9.94 -3.60 -13.69
CA HIS A 25 -9.66 -4.33 -14.93
C HIS A 25 -9.85 -3.42 -16.13
N GLY A 26 -9.00 -3.52 -17.13
CA GLY A 26 -9.01 -2.68 -18.31
C GLY A 26 -7.64 -2.63 -18.98
N HIS A 27 -7.40 -1.68 -19.87
CA HIS A 27 -6.12 -1.51 -20.54
C HIS A 27 -5.41 -0.27 -19.98
N PHE A 28 -4.34 -0.47 -19.22
CA PHE A 28 -3.65 0.59 -18.49
C PHE A 28 -2.20 0.74 -18.93
N GLU A 29 -1.76 1.99 -19.11
CA GLU A 29 -0.34 2.35 -19.19
C GLU A 29 0.19 2.62 -17.78
N LEU A 30 1.18 1.84 -17.35
CA LEU A 30 1.85 1.98 -16.06
C LEU A 30 2.90 3.12 -16.12
N SER A 31 3.36 3.58 -14.94
CA SER A 31 4.41 4.61 -14.86
C SER A 31 5.74 4.19 -15.50
N SER A 32 5.97 2.89 -15.65
CA SER A 32 7.11 2.33 -16.37
C SER A 32 6.98 2.38 -17.90
N GLY A 33 5.81 2.81 -18.44
CA GLY A 33 5.49 2.76 -19.86
C GLY A 33 5.04 1.38 -20.34
N LEU A 34 4.99 0.38 -19.47
CA LEU A 34 4.41 -0.94 -19.78
C LEU A 34 2.89 -0.88 -19.72
N HIS A 35 2.24 -1.76 -20.48
CA HIS A 35 0.80 -1.94 -20.47
C HIS A 35 0.38 -3.11 -19.59
N SER A 36 -0.81 -3.01 -18.97
CA SER A 36 -1.35 -4.07 -18.12
C SER A 36 -2.86 -4.15 -18.23
N GLY A 37 -3.40 -5.37 -18.07
CA GLY A 37 -4.85 -5.62 -17.99
C GLY A 37 -5.45 -5.30 -16.62
N MET A 38 -4.62 -4.96 -15.63
CA MET A 38 -5.06 -4.66 -14.27
C MET A 38 -4.27 -3.50 -13.67
N TYR A 39 -4.96 -2.66 -12.93
CA TYR A 39 -4.37 -1.56 -12.16
C TYR A 39 -4.80 -1.65 -10.70
N VAL A 40 -3.84 -1.43 -9.80
CA VAL A 40 -4.08 -1.45 -8.34
C VAL A 40 -3.72 -0.10 -7.75
N GLN A 41 -4.64 0.43 -6.91
CA GLN A 41 -4.45 1.67 -6.16
C GLN A 41 -4.95 1.50 -4.73
N CYS A 42 -4.04 1.14 -3.83
CA CYS A 42 -4.39 0.84 -2.43
C CYS A 42 -4.97 2.03 -1.67
N ALA A 43 -4.65 3.27 -2.04
CA ALA A 43 -5.25 4.45 -1.43
C ALA A 43 -6.80 4.44 -1.51
N LEU A 44 -7.38 3.83 -2.55
CA LEU A 44 -8.84 3.75 -2.71
C LEU A 44 -9.52 2.79 -1.72
N VAL A 45 -8.88 1.73 -1.28
CA VAL A 45 -9.42 0.88 -0.22
C VAL A 45 -9.10 1.46 1.16
N LEU A 46 -7.91 2.04 1.31
CA LEU A 46 -7.45 2.62 2.58
C LEU A 46 -8.17 3.93 2.96
N GLN A 47 -8.84 4.61 2.03
CA GLN A 47 -9.68 5.77 2.35
C GLN A 47 -10.87 5.42 3.25
N TYR A 48 -11.28 4.16 3.30
CA TYR A 48 -12.38 3.69 4.14
C TYR A 48 -11.82 3.20 5.49
N PRO A 49 -12.05 3.92 6.62
CA PRO A 49 -11.44 3.58 7.90
C PRO A 49 -11.68 2.15 8.37
N ARG A 50 -12.91 1.62 8.15
CA ARG A 50 -13.25 0.24 8.53
C ARG A 50 -12.49 -0.81 7.69
N PHE A 51 -12.22 -0.53 6.43
CA PHE A 51 -11.40 -1.41 5.59
C PHE A 51 -9.93 -1.31 5.99
N ALA A 52 -9.43 -0.10 6.16
CA ALA A 52 -8.06 0.13 6.62
C ALA A 52 -7.78 -0.56 7.97
N GLU A 53 -8.71 -0.49 8.92
CA GLU A 53 -8.62 -1.19 10.20
C GLU A 53 -8.54 -2.72 10.03
N LYS A 54 -9.45 -3.33 9.27
CA LYS A 54 -9.46 -4.77 9.03
C LYS A 54 -8.18 -5.24 8.31
N LEU A 55 -7.73 -4.48 7.31
CA LEU A 55 -6.48 -4.75 6.59
C LEU A 55 -5.27 -4.64 7.52
N GLY A 56 -5.25 -3.62 8.39
CA GLY A 56 -4.20 -3.45 9.38
C GLY A 56 -4.14 -4.59 10.39
N GLN A 57 -5.29 -5.02 10.90
CA GLN A 57 -5.41 -6.17 11.80
C GLN A 57 -4.92 -7.47 11.14
N SER A 58 -5.34 -7.71 9.89
CA SER A 58 -4.93 -8.91 9.15
C SER A 58 -3.44 -8.90 8.82
N LEU A 59 -2.88 -7.74 8.46
CA LEU A 59 -1.45 -7.63 8.19
C LEU A 59 -0.62 -7.78 9.48
N ALA A 60 -1.05 -7.19 10.59
CA ALA A 60 -0.41 -7.36 11.89
C ALA A 60 -0.41 -8.83 12.34
N ALA A 61 -1.50 -9.56 12.08
CA ALA A 61 -1.64 -10.98 12.43
C ALA A 61 -0.57 -11.88 11.76
N LEU A 62 -0.07 -11.50 10.57
CA LEU A 62 1.02 -12.23 9.92
C LEU A 62 2.35 -12.20 10.72
N PHE A 63 2.49 -11.24 11.64
CA PHE A 63 3.71 -11.01 12.42
C PHE A 63 3.46 -11.14 13.94
N GLY A 64 2.35 -11.76 14.33
CA GLY A 64 1.95 -11.86 15.74
C GLY A 64 2.88 -12.69 16.63
N ASP A 65 3.79 -13.45 16.03
CA ASP A 65 4.86 -14.21 16.69
C ASP A 65 6.13 -13.37 16.96
N LEU A 66 6.20 -12.15 16.42
CA LEU A 66 7.34 -11.27 16.58
C LEU A 66 7.08 -10.22 17.68
N GLU A 67 8.09 -9.95 18.47
CA GLU A 67 8.11 -8.76 19.32
C GLU A 67 8.52 -7.56 18.46
N LEU A 68 7.66 -6.55 18.40
CA LEU A 68 7.82 -5.38 17.57
C LEU A 68 7.72 -4.12 18.42
N ASP A 69 8.66 -3.20 18.26
CA ASP A 69 8.76 -1.96 19.03
C ASP A 69 8.31 -0.73 18.23
N ALA A 70 8.32 -0.81 16.90
CA ALA A 70 7.86 0.26 16.02
C ALA A 70 7.43 -0.29 14.65
N VAL A 71 6.54 0.44 13.99
CA VAL A 71 6.23 0.27 12.56
C VAL A 71 6.79 1.48 11.81
N VAL A 72 7.51 1.23 10.71
CA VAL A 72 8.01 2.28 9.82
C VAL A 72 7.46 2.06 8.42
N SER A 73 6.97 3.12 7.80
CA SER A 73 6.35 3.05 6.48
C SER A 73 6.87 4.14 5.54
N PRO A 74 7.12 3.85 4.25
CA PRO A 74 7.42 4.90 3.29
C PRO A 74 6.15 5.71 2.96
N ALA A 75 6.28 7.02 2.98
CA ALA A 75 5.24 7.92 2.53
C ALA A 75 5.16 7.90 0.98
N MET A 76 3.97 8.06 0.37
CA MET A 76 2.66 8.30 0.98
C MET A 76 1.84 6.99 1.15
N GLY A 77 2.08 5.97 0.30
CA GLY A 77 1.24 4.75 0.22
C GLY A 77 1.16 4.00 1.55
N GLY A 78 2.29 3.86 2.23
CA GLY A 78 2.39 3.12 3.49
C GLY A 78 1.81 3.81 4.72
N LEU A 79 1.49 5.12 4.67
CA LEU A 79 1.10 5.89 5.86
C LEU A 79 -0.11 5.32 6.60
N ILE A 80 -1.21 5.11 5.88
CA ILE A 80 -2.46 4.67 6.49
C ILE A 80 -2.32 3.24 6.99
N ILE A 81 -1.81 2.35 6.15
CA ILE A 81 -1.68 0.94 6.54
C ILE A 81 -0.67 0.75 7.66
N GLY A 82 0.45 1.47 7.65
CA GLY A 82 1.44 1.41 8.73
C GLY A 82 0.86 1.83 10.07
N GLN A 83 0.07 2.90 10.10
CA GLN A 83 -0.63 3.34 11.31
C GLN A 83 -1.67 2.31 11.79
N GLN A 84 -2.41 1.67 10.88
CA GLN A 84 -3.38 0.64 11.26
C GLN A 84 -2.72 -0.64 11.75
N VAL A 85 -1.58 -1.02 11.18
CA VAL A 85 -0.78 -2.16 11.66
C VAL A 85 -0.25 -1.88 13.06
N ALA A 86 0.35 -0.70 13.29
CA ALA A 86 0.86 -0.32 14.60
C ALA A 86 -0.23 -0.34 15.68
N ARG A 87 -1.42 0.18 15.34
CA ARG A 87 -2.60 0.16 16.22
C ARG A 87 -3.06 -1.25 16.55
N ALA A 88 -2.91 -2.21 15.63
CA ALA A 88 -3.36 -3.58 15.81
C ALA A 88 -2.36 -4.45 16.57
N LEU A 89 -1.08 -4.07 16.58
CA LEU A 89 -0.04 -4.80 17.31
C LEU A 89 -0.26 -4.69 18.83
N PRO A 90 0.02 -5.77 19.59
CA PRO A 90 0.02 -5.71 21.05
C PRO A 90 1.05 -4.69 21.53
N GLU A 91 0.80 -4.11 22.68
CA GLU A 91 1.77 -3.22 23.31
C GLU A 91 3.09 -3.97 23.51
N GLY A 92 4.15 -3.48 22.86
CA GLY A 92 5.49 -4.07 22.97
C GLY A 92 6.03 -3.99 24.39
N LYS A 93 6.79 -4.98 24.81
CA LYS A 93 7.44 -5.00 26.12
C LYS A 93 8.45 -3.87 26.32
N SER A 94 8.89 -3.23 25.25
CA SER A 94 9.96 -2.25 25.21
C SER A 94 9.48 -0.87 24.75
N LEU A 95 8.35 -0.39 25.31
CA LEU A 95 7.84 0.96 24.99
C LEU A 95 8.75 2.10 25.52
N GLY A 96 9.86 1.80 26.22
CA GLY A 96 10.85 2.79 26.66
C GLY A 96 10.20 4.07 27.21
N ASP A 97 10.76 5.23 26.83
CA ASP A 97 10.32 6.56 27.30
C ASP A 97 9.10 7.12 26.53
N GLY A 98 8.39 6.29 25.76
CA GLY A 98 7.17 6.70 25.07
C GLY A 98 6.02 6.98 26.05
N PRO A 99 4.97 7.72 25.62
CA PRO A 99 3.81 7.98 26.46
C PRO A 99 3.15 6.67 26.87
N VAL A 100 2.86 6.53 28.18
CA VAL A 100 2.23 5.32 28.73
C VAL A 100 0.88 5.08 28.06
N GLY A 101 0.65 3.85 27.59
CA GLY A 101 -0.59 3.47 26.89
C GLY A 101 -0.69 3.96 25.45
N ALA A 102 0.39 4.49 24.86
CA ALA A 102 0.37 4.99 23.48
C ALA A 102 0.41 3.85 22.42
N GLY A 103 0.77 2.62 22.83
CA GLY A 103 0.94 1.49 21.92
C GLY A 103 2.21 1.57 21.07
N VAL A 104 2.30 0.73 20.06
CA VAL A 104 3.44 0.68 19.13
C VAL A 104 3.44 1.94 18.25
N PRO A 105 4.54 2.72 18.20
CA PRO A 105 4.61 3.92 17.37
C PRO A 105 4.59 3.57 15.88
N ALA A 106 3.84 4.38 15.12
CA ALA A 106 3.84 4.38 13.66
C ALA A 106 4.66 5.58 13.15
N ILE A 107 5.81 5.29 12.59
CA ILE A 107 6.76 6.28 12.05
C ILE A 107 6.71 6.19 10.52
N PHE A 108 6.93 7.29 9.84
CA PHE A 108 7.11 7.25 8.40
C PHE A 108 8.42 7.90 7.94
N VAL A 109 8.88 7.42 6.82
CA VAL A 109 9.99 8.00 6.07
C VAL A 109 9.47 8.61 4.78
N GLU A 110 10.05 9.70 4.35
CA GLU A 110 9.58 10.43 3.18
C GLU A 110 10.77 10.86 2.31
N ARG A 111 10.51 11.09 1.02
CA ARG A 111 11.53 11.64 0.13
C ARG A 111 11.72 13.12 0.42
N ASP A 112 12.97 13.52 0.53
CA ASP A 112 13.35 14.94 0.61
C ASP A 112 13.36 15.60 -0.78
N ALA A 113 13.79 16.85 -0.85
CA ALA A 113 13.85 17.61 -2.09
C ALA A 113 14.85 17.03 -3.12
N THR A 114 15.80 16.21 -2.69
CA THR A 114 16.76 15.52 -3.55
C THR A 114 16.23 14.18 -4.06
N GLY A 115 15.09 13.71 -3.51
CA GLY A 115 14.50 12.41 -3.77
C GLY A 115 15.01 11.30 -2.86
N ALA A 116 15.91 11.58 -1.92
CA ALA A 116 16.42 10.60 -0.97
C ALA A 116 15.36 10.30 0.11
N MET A 117 15.22 9.02 0.47
CA MET A 117 14.36 8.61 1.58
C MET A 117 15.01 8.98 2.92
N SER A 118 14.25 9.61 3.82
CA SER A 118 14.77 10.07 5.10
C SER A 118 13.71 10.06 6.19
N MET A 119 14.16 9.87 7.44
CA MET A 119 13.33 10.03 8.64
C MET A 119 13.40 11.49 9.10
N ARG A 120 12.26 12.16 9.14
CA ARG A 120 12.16 13.59 9.40
C ARG A 120 11.12 13.87 10.50
N ARG A 121 10.72 15.13 10.65
CA ARG A 121 9.63 15.60 11.54
C ARG A 121 9.83 15.29 13.02
N GLY A 122 11.09 15.12 13.46
CA GLY A 122 11.41 14.81 14.84
C GLY A 122 11.23 13.33 15.20
N PHE A 123 10.95 12.46 14.23
CA PHE A 123 10.98 11.03 14.47
C PHE A 123 12.40 10.55 14.76
N SER A 124 12.50 9.58 15.66
CA SER A 124 13.76 8.92 16.01
C SER A 124 13.49 7.48 16.39
N LEU A 125 14.51 6.64 16.27
CA LEU A 125 14.50 5.27 16.75
C LEU A 125 15.56 5.12 17.85
N ARG A 126 15.28 4.25 18.82
CA ARG A 126 16.27 3.83 19.80
C ARG A 126 17.19 2.77 19.22
N ALA A 127 18.39 2.66 19.74
CA ALA A 127 19.32 1.60 19.33
C ALA A 127 18.69 0.22 19.51
N ALA A 128 18.84 -0.62 18.47
CA ALA A 128 18.32 -1.99 18.39
C ALA A 128 16.79 -2.11 18.54
N GLN A 129 16.03 -1.05 18.37
CA GLN A 129 14.57 -1.09 18.35
C GLN A 129 14.08 -1.98 17.19
N ARG A 130 13.22 -2.95 17.50
CA ARG A 130 12.74 -3.97 16.54
C ARG A 130 11.62 -3.39 15.67
N VAL A 131 11.90 -3.23 14.40
CA VAL A 131 11.04 -2.52 13.46
C VAL A 131 10.42 -3.47 12.44
N LEU A 132 9.11 -3.33 12.25
CA LEU A 132 8.38 -3.83 11.09
C LEU A 132 8.28 -2.72 10.04
N VAL A 133 8.80 -2.96 8.84
CA VAL A 133 8.60 -2.04 7.70
C VAL A 133 7.34 -2.43 6.95
N VAL A 134 6.40 -1.47 6.77
CA VAL A 134 5.09 -1.71 6.14
C VAL A 134 4.90 -0.83 4.91
N GLU A 135 4.53 -1.45 3.80
CA GLU A 135 4.23 -0.80 2.52
C GLU A 135 2.80 -1.15 2.07
N ASP A 136 2.24 -0.39 1.16
CA ASP A 136 0.94 -0.75 0.56
C ASP A 136 1.09 -1.76 -0.58
N VAL A 137 2.04 -1.55 -1.50
CA VAL A 137 2.26 -2.44 -2.66
C VAL A 137 3.74 -2.67 -2.91
N TRP A 138 4.13 -3.91 -2.97
CA TRP A 138 5.43 -4.30 -3.50
C TRP A 138 5.37 -4.52 -5.02
N THR A 139 6.23 -3.83 -5.75
CA THR A 139 6.53 -4.10 -7.16
C THR A 139 7.96 -4.62 -7.30
N THR A 140 8.94 -3.75 -7.12
CA THR A 140 10.37 -4.10 -7.06
C THR A 140 10.91 -4.15 -5.64
N GLY A 141 10.16 -3.64 -4.66
CA GLY A 141 10.59 -3.48 -3.27
C GLY A 141 11.61 -2.34 -3.05
N GLY A 142 11.74 -1.44 -4.01
CA GLY A 142 12.70 -0.33 -3.94
C GLY A 142 12.47 0.57 -2.74
N SER A 143 11.26 1.12 -2.59
CA SER A 143 10.90 2.00 -1.47
C SER A 143 11.03 1.31 -0.11
N THR A 144 10.65 0.03 -0.06
CA THR A 144 10.80 -0.77 1.16
C THR A 144 12.28 -0.91 1.56
N ARG A 145 13.18 -1.24 0.60
CA ARG A 145 14.64 -1.32 0.89
C ARG A 145 15.22 0.02 1.31
N GLU A 146 14.78 1.12 0.70
CA GLU A 146 15.21 2.46 1.12
C GLU A 146 14.74 2.76 2.55
N ALA A 147 13.48 2.44 2.90
CA ALA A 147 12.96 2.60 4.25
C ALA A 147 13.73 1.75 5.27
N MET A 148 14.07 0.50 4.93
CA MET A 148 14.88 -0.39 5.76
C MET A 148 16.25 0.22 6.06
N ARG A 149 16.95 0.76 5.05
CA ARG A 149 18.25 1.44 5.25
C ARG A 149 18.12 2.64 6.19
N VAL A 150 17.07 3.45 6.02
CA VAL A 150 16.83 4.59 6.92
C VAL A 150 16.62 4.15 8.36
N VAL A 151 15.94 3.02 8.59
CA VAL A 151 15.78 2.41 9.92
C VAL A 151 17.13 1.97 10.49
N GLU A 152 17.94 1.28 9.70
CA GLU A 152 19.27 0.79 10.10
C GLU A 152 20.24 1.95 10.37
N ASP A 153 20.26 2.97 9.51
CA ASP A 153 21.06 4.20 9.70
C ASP A 153 20.65 4.97 10.95
N ALA A 154 19.38 4.89 11.36
CA ALA A 154 18.88 5.47 12.61
C ALA A 154 19.16 4.58 13.85
N GLY A 155 19.83 3.43 13.68
CA GLY A 155 20.17 2.51 14.76
C GLY A 155 19.10 1.50 15.12
N GLY A 156 17.97 1.46 14.39
CA GLY A 156 16.93 0.43 14.53
C GLY A 156 17.35 -0.90 13.91
N GLN A 157 16.62 -1.95 14.24
CA GLN A 157 16.77 -3.28 13.67
C GLN A 157 15.53 -3.66 12.88
N VAL A 158 15.62 -3.77 11.56
CA VAL A 158 14.52 -4.31 10.76
C VAL A 158 14.42 -5.81 10.98
N VAL A 159 13.30 -6.28 11.53
CA VAL A 159 13.08 -7.71 11.81
C VAL A 159 12.12 -8.37 10.83
N ALA A 160 11.25 -7.58 10.20
CA ALA A 160 10.33 -8.06 9.18
C ALA A 160 9.87 -6.92 8.25
N ALA A 161 9.27 -7.29 7.13
CA ALA A 161 8.59 -6.38 6.22
C ALA A 161 7.21 -6.94 5.83
N GLY A 162 6.21 -6.06 5.72
CA GLY A 162 4.84 -6.39 5.36
C GLY A 162 4.29 -5.53 4.23
N ALA A 163 3.39 -6.09 3.42
CA ALA A 163 2.63 -5.30 2.44
C ALA A 163 1.19 -5.79 2.33
N LEU A 164 0.31 -4.93 1.82
CA LEU A 164 -1.03 -5.37 1.45
C LEU A 164 -0.98 -6.28 0.22
N ILE A 165 -0.18 -5.89 -0.77
CA ILE A 165 -0.11 -6.60 -2.06
C ILE A 165 1.35 -6.79 -2.47
N ASP A 166 1.72 -8.04 -2.79
CA ASP A 166 2.93 -8.36 -3.53
C ASP A 166 2.59 -8.60 -5.01
N ARG A 167 3.15 -7.75 -5.88
CA ARG A 167 3.02 -7.85 -7.33
C ARG A 167 4.27 -8.41 -8.00
N SER A 168 5.27 -8.78 -7.22
CA SER A 168 6.56 -9.27 -7.74
C SER A 168 6.53 -10.73 -8.18
N GLY A 169 5.45 -11.47 -7.86
CA GLY A 169 5.42 -12.90 -8.05
C GLY A 169 6.39 -13.67 -7.15
N GLY A 170 6.69 -13.13 -5.96
CA GLY A 170 7.63 -13.72 -5.01
C GLY A 170 9.11 -13.43 -5.32
N ALA A 171 9.38 -12.54 -6.31
CA ALA A 171 10.76 -12.20 -6.69
C ALA A 171 11.46 -11.29 -5.68
N ILE A 172 10.73 -10.62 -4.80
CA ILE A 172 11.30 -9.70 -3.81
C ILE A 172 12.10 -10.47 -2.77
N LYS A 173 13.36 -10.03 -2.60
CA LYS A 173 14.24 -10.51 -1.53
C LYS A 173 14.66 -9.29 -0.70
N LEU A 174 14.22 -9.27 0.56
CA LEU A 174 14.48 -8.16 1.48
C LEU A 174 15.51 -8.51 2.57
N GLY A 175 15.96 -9.76 2.64
CA GLY A 175 16.92 -10.20 3.67
C GLY A 175 16.30 -10.43 5.05
N VAL A 176 15.02 -10.15 5.22
CA VAL A 176 14.22 -10.40 6.43
C VAL A 176 12.95 -11.17 6.08
N THR A 177 12.21 -11.62 7.09
CA THR A 177 10.86 -12.19 6.87
C THR A 177 9.98 -11.18 6.18
N ALA A 178 9.48 -11.52 4.99
CA ALA A 178 8.61 -10.66 4.18
C ALA A 178 7.28 -11.38 3.90
N LYS A 179 6.16 -10.76 4.23
CA LYS A 179 4.82 -11.33 4.03
C LYS A 179 3.87 -10.27 3.46
N ALA A 180 3.00 -10.69 2.54
CA ALA A 180 1.92 -9.85 2.01
C ALA A 180 0.55 -10.49 2.26
N LEU A 181 -0.52 -9.68 2.31
CA LEU A 181 -1.88 -10.22 2.43
C LEU A 181 -2.36 -10.84 1.13
N LEU A 182 -1.98 -10.25 -0.01
CA LEU A 182 -2.35 -10.73 -1.34
C LEU A 182 -1.11 -10.81 -2.24
N ASP A 183 -0.96 -11.97 -2.89
CA ASP A 183 -0.04 -12.12 -4.02
C ASP A 183 -0.84 -11.94 -5.31
N LEU A 184 -0.55 -10.88 -6.06
CA LEU A 184 -1.21 -10.56 -7.33
C LEU A 184 -0.16 -10.47 -8.44
N VAL A 185 0.02 -11.57 -9.15
CA VAL A 185 0.83 -11.56 -10.38
C VAL A 185 0.04 -10.82 -11.45
N ILE A 186 0.49 -9.61 -11.78
CA ILE A 186 -0.15 -8.77 -12.77
C ILE A 186 0.76 -8.70 -14.00
N PRO A 187 0.40 -9.37 -15.10
CA PRO A 187 1.18 -9.33 -16.32
C PRO A 187 1.31 -7.90 -16.83
N SER A 188 2.51 -7.54 -17.29
CA SER A 188 2.76 -6.27 -17.95
C SER A 188 3.59 -6.49 -19.21
N TYR A 189 3.31 -5.71 -20.26
CA TYR A 189 3.82 -5.92 -21.61
C TYR A 189 4.38 -4.62 -22.16
N PRO A 190 5.46 -4.65 -22.95
CA PRO A 190 5.80 -3.54 -23.82
C PRO A 190 4.62 -3.22 -24.75
N PRO A 191 4.35 -1.94 -25.10
CA PRO A 191 3.21 -1.57 -25.96
C PRO A 191 3.11 -2.37 -27.26
N LYS A 192 4.25 -2.66 -27.87
CA LYS A 192 4.34 -3.45 -29.13
C LYS A 192 3.92 -4.92 -29.00
N ASP A 193 4.04 -5.48 -27.78
CA ASP A 193 3.77 -6.89 -27.48
C ASP A 193 2.49 -7.04 -26.63
N CYS A 194 1.76 -5.94 -26.41
CA CYS A 194 0.57 -5.94 -25.56
C CYS A 194 -0.64 -6.57 -26.29
N PRO A 195 -1.24 -7.65 -25.76
CA PRO A 195 -2.40 -8.29 -26.38
C PRO A 195 -3.61 -7.35 -26.45
N LEU A 196 -3.79 -6.48 -25.44
CA LEU A 196 -4.90 -5.52 -25.42
C LEU A 196 -4.76 -4.43 -26.50
N CYS A 197 -3.52 -4.04 -26.84
CA CYS A 197 -3.26 -3.19 -28.01
C CYS A 197 -3.64 -3.90 -29.32
N ALA A 198 -3.28 -5.17 -29.44
CA ALA A 198 -3.61 -5.96 -30.63
C ALA A 198 -5.12 -6.13 -30.83
N GLU A 199 -5.89 -6.15 -29.74
CA GLU A 199 -7.36 -6.17 -29.73
C GLU A 199 -7.99 -4.79 -29.98
N GLY A 200 -7.19 -3.72 -30.11
CA GLY A 200 -7.69 -2.36 -30.32
C GLY A 200 -8.29 -1.70 -29.07
N SER A 201 -8.03 -2.26 -27.87
CA SER A 201 -8.51 -1.69 -26.62
C SER A 201 -7.86 -0.33 -26.33
N ALA A 202 -8.67 0.67 -25.94
CA ALA A 202 -8.18 1.99 -25.63
C ALA A 202 -7.32 1.97 -24.34
N VAL A 203 -6.12 2.56 -24.39
CA VAL A 203 -5.21 2.67 -23.26
C VAL A 203 -5.65 3.80 -22.33
N VAL A 204 -5.69 3.53 -21.02
CA VAL A 204 -5.90 4.52 -19.97
C VAL A 204 -4.62 4.66 -19.15
N LYS A 205 -4.16 5.88 -18.95
CA LYS A 205 -3.03 6.19 -18.05
C LYS A 205 -3.56 6.62 -16.68
N PRO A 206 -3.67 5.72 -15.69
CA PRO A 206 -4.05 6.11 -14.35
C PRO A 206 -2.84 6.80 -13.70
N GLY A 207 -3.04 8.00 -13.19
CA GLY A 207 -1.96 8.76 -12.56
C GLY A 207 -2.48 9.82 -11.62
N SER A 208 -1.62 10.36 -10.78
CA SER A 208 -1.87 11.40 -9.78
C SER A 208 -2.30 12.76 -10.35
N ARG A 209 -2.45 12.86 -11.67
CA ARG A 209 -3.06 13.98 -12.36
C ARG A 209 -4.39 13.55 -12.95
N PHE A 210 -5.46 13.64 -12.17
CA PHE A 210 -6.81 13.68 -12.72
C PHE A 210 -6.92 14.94 -13.58
N VAL A 211 -6.74 14.79 -14.89
CA VAL A 211 -7.32 15.75 -15.82
C VAL A 211 -8.82 15.49 -15.78
N ARG A 212 -9.57 16.40 -15.12
CA ARG A 212 -11.02 16.51 -15.32
C ARG A 212 -11.23 16.82 -16.80
N GLY A 213 -11.79 15.89 -17.55
CA GLY A 213 -12.11 16.14 -18.95
C GLY A 213 -12.32 14.88 -19.75
N ALA A 214 -13.41 14.16 -19.46
CA ALA A 214 -14.16 13.39 -20.44
C ALA A 214 -15.57 13.23 -19.90
N GLU A 215 -16.31 14.34 -19.91
CA GLU A 215 -17.77 14.26 -19.89
C GLU A 215 -18.19 13.59 -21.19
N SER A 216 -18.86 12.44 -21.05
CA SER A 216 -19.54 11.77 -22.15
C SER A 216 -20.55 12.76 -22.76
N SER A 217 -20.24 13.26 -23.94
CA SER A 217 -21.22 13.87 -24.84
C SER A 217 -22.18 12.77 -25.28
N GLY A 218 -23.36 12.74 -24.70
CA GLY A 218 -24.41 11.80 -25.06
C GLY A 218 -25.74 12.22 -24.53
N SER A 219 -26.42 12.97 -25.30
CA SER A 219 -27.84 13.07 -25.55
C SER A 219 -28.39 14.49 -25.48
N ALA A 220 -28.50 15.03 -26.67
CA ALA A 220 -29.30 16.21 -26.99
C ALA A 220 -30.79 15.85 -27.03
N ASN A 221 -31.61 16.88 -26.75
CA ASN A 221 -32.96 17.12 -27.24
C ASN A 221 -34.15 16.37 -26.63
N ALA A 222 -34.90 17.11 -25.85
CA ALA A 222 -36.33 17.31 -26.11
C ALA A 222 -36.81 18.66 -25.50
N ARG A 223 -36.83 19.68 -26.35
CA ARG A 223 -37.68 20.84 -26.09
C ARG A 223 -39.14 20.40 -26.28
N THR A 224 -39.98 20.59 -25.29
CA THR A 224 -41.41 20.68 -25.46
C THR A 224 -41.86 22.01 -24.84
N SER A 225 -42.20 22.90 -25.72
CA SER A 225 -42.93 24.13 -25.45
C SER A 225 -44.38 23.80 -25.07
N VAL A 226 -44.87 24.26 -23.93
CA VAL A 226 -46.27 24.58 -23.71
C VAL A 226 -46.30 25.86 -22.91
N GLY A 227 -46.81 26.81 -23.35
CA GLY A 227 -47.48 27.98 -23.38
C GLY A 227 -48.68 28.08 -22.43
N ARG A 228 -48.69 29.09 -21.79
CA ARG A 228 -49.66 30.10 -21.27
C ARG A 228 -49.27 30.56 -19.89
#